data_6c566dd7ae2f9e9bbc7a59af6cec2bd5
#
_entry.id   6c566dd7ae2f9e9bbc7a59af6cec2bd5
#
_cell.length_a   1.000
_cell.length_b   1.000
_cell.length_c   1.000
_cell.angle_alpha   90.00
_cell.angle_beta   90.00
_cell.angle_gamma   90.00
#
_symmetry.space_group_name_H-M   'P 1'
#
loop_
_entity.id
_entity.type
_entity.pdbx_description
1 polymer ?
#
loop_
_entity_poly.entity_id
_entity_poly.type
_entity_poly.pdbx_seq_one_letter_code
_entity_poly.pdbx_strand_id
1 'polypeptide(L)'
;MHLVKIKYIIIKEVILLTALVLFYGRDVNGQEKNFNQVNAVVNQWIEKKFAKNTIPPFSFIYNGKHSDTFIKNWDFTERERTPSNPNSNESVYTYSDKHSGLVVRCLITAYNDFPAVEWTLKFSNRSDNKTPIIENVNAIDHIFNSNKTGTFILHHAKGCTTERSDFQPFTNKLEIGKSVYMTPDGGRSSGGNLAFPFFNIESPANEGIMVAIGWTGKWYADIQQKDDKSVALKSGMERMQLFLYPQEEIRTPRICLFFWKGEDRMTGHNQFRRFVLAHHTRTIDGKPSRLPMSAFLSRGGPSPCNEFTCLTENYALATIERFKQFGIVPEVFWVDAGWYFCDGDWHNVGTWVPDKVRFPHGLK
;
A
#
# COMPACT_ATOMS: atom_id res chain seq x y z
N MET A 1 -55.92 -30.29 9.81
CA MET A 1 -54.84 -30.37 8.78
C MET A 1 -53.95 -29.11 8.64
N HIS A 2 -54.38 -27.93 9.08
CA HIS A 2 -53.56 -26.71 8.99
C HIS A 2 -52.49 -26.55 10.09
N LEU A 3 -52.76 -26.98 11.32
CA LEU A 3 -51.82 -26.86 12.44
C LEU A 3 -50.55 -27.73 12.36
N VAL A 4 -50.60 -28.85 11.64
CA VAL A 4 -49.43 -29.73 11.45
C VAL A 4 -48.47 -29.19 10.39
N LYS A 5 -48.96 -28.49 9.37
CA LYS A 5 -48.13 -27.84 8.36
C LYS A 5 -47.32 -26.65 8.92
N ILE A 6 -47.90 -25.87 9.84
CA ILE A 6 -47.21 -24.72 10.44
C ILE A 6 -46.07 -25.17 11.35
N LYS A 7 -46.29 -26.23 12.17
CA LYS A 7 -45.20 -26.82 12.98
C LYS A 7 -44.00 -27.33 12.16
N TYR A 8 -44.28 -27.91 10.98
CA TYR A 8 -43.23 -28.46 10.11
C TYR A 8 -42.39 -27.37 9.43
N ILE A 9 -42.97 -26.22 9.10
CA ILE A 9 -42.29 -25.09 8.51
C ILE A 9 -41.38 -24.39 9.55
N ILE A 10 -41.88 -24.17 10.78
CA ILE A 10 -41.11 -23.55 11.87
C ILE A 10 -39.92 -24.43 12.27
N ILE A 11 -40.11 -25.77 12.33
CA ILE A 11 -39.03 -26.71 12.65
C ILE A 11 -37.95 -26.73 11.55
N LYS A 12 -38.34 -26.63 10.27
CA LYS A 12 -37.37 -26.57 9.16
C LYS A 12 -36.57 -25.26 9.16
N GLU A 13 -37.19 -24.14 9.43
CA GLU A 13 -36.48 -22.86 9.51
C GLU A 13 -35.53 -22.76 10.74
N VAL A 14 -35.94 -23.31 11.89
CA VAL A 14 -35.07 -23.35 13.09
C VAL A 14 -33.90 -24.31 12.86
N ILE A 15 -34.08 -25.46 12.17
CA ILE A 15 -32.99 -26.38 11.82
C ILE A 15 -32.04 -25.73 10.79
N LEU A 16 -32.56 -24.97 9.83
CA LEU A 16 -31.75 -24.28 8.83
C LEU A 16 -30.94 -23.15 9.48
N LEU A 17 -31.54 -22.36 10.41
CA LEU A 17 -30.82 -21.33 11.15
C LEU A 17 -29.74 -21.91 12.08
N THR A 18 -30.04 -23.02 12.79
CA THR A 18 -29.03 -23.69 13.63
C THR A 18 -27.92 -24.33 12.82
N ALA A 19 -28.22 -24.91 11.64
CA ALA A 19 -27.19 -25.41 10.72
C ALA A 19 -26.31 -24.25 10.17
N LEU A 20 -26.89 -23.12 9.78
CA LEU A 20 -26.14 -21.92 9.35
C LEU A 20 -25.24 -21.39 10.48
N VAL A 21 -25.74 -21.29 11.72
CA VAL A 21 -24.94 -20.84 12.87
C VAL A 21 -23.80 -21.81 13.20
N LEU A 22 -24.03 -23.13 13.04
CA LEU A 22 -22.99 -24.14 13.24
C LEU A 22 -21.96 -24.18 12.10
N PHE A 23 -22.35 -23.87 10.86
CA PHE A 23 -21.42 -23.73 9.73
C PHE A 23 -20.60 -22.45 9.85
N TYR A 24 -21.22 -21.31 10.17
CA TYR A 24 -20.50 -20.05 10.41
C TYR A 24 -19.61 -20.12 11.66
N GLY A 25 -20.03 -20.79 12.73
CA GLY A 25 -19.24 -20.94 13.95
C GLY A 25 -18.01 -21.84 13.80
N ARG A 26 -18.03 -22.83 12.88
CA ARG A 26 -16.86 -23.67 12.59
C ARG A 26 -15.81 -22.96 11.77
N ASP A 27 -16.21 -22.15 10.80
CA ASP A 27 -15.27 -21.39 9.97
C ASP A 27 -14.59 -20.25 10.78
N VAL A 28 -15.33 -19.58 11.66
CA VAL A 28 -14.79 -18.51 12.52
C VAL A 28 -13.75 -19.04 13.50
N ASN A 29 -14.00 -20.16 14.19
CA ASN A 29 -13.05 -20.75 15.13
C ASN A 29 -11.80 -21.35 14.44
N GLY A 30 -11.92 -21.84 13.22
CA GLY A 30 -10.79 -22.30 12.40
C GLY A 30 -9.92 -21.14 11.92
N GLN A 31 -10.54 -20.03 11.54
CA GLN A 31 -9.85 -18.82 11.13
C GLN A 31 -9.13 -18.15 12.30
N GLU A 32 -9.76 -17.99 13.48
CA GLU A 32 -9.12 -17.42 14.67
C GLU A 32 -7.89 -18.21 15.14
N LYS A 33 -7.94 -19.54 15.15
CA LYS A 33 -6.77 -20.36 15.50
C LYS A 33 -5.62 -20.18 14.52
N ASN A 34 -5.92 -20.02 13.23
CA ASN A 34 -4.92 -19.80 12.20
C ASN A 34 -4.30 -18.38 12.32
N PHE A 35 -5.10 -17.36 12.63
CA PHE A 35 -4.64 -15.99 12.86
C PHE A 35 -3.69 -15.90 14.07
N ASN A 36 -4.04 -16.51 15.20
CA ASN A 36 -3.21 -16.48 16.40
C ASN A 36 -1.83 -17.14 16.18
N GLN A 37 -1.76 -18.21 15.40
CA GLN A 37 -0.49 -18.85 15.05
C GLN A 37 0.36 -17.97 14.12
N VAL A 38 -0.25 -17.29 13.15
CA VAL A 38 0.49 -16.47 12.19
C VAL A 38 0.93 -15.14 12.83
N ASN A 39 0.13 -14.57 13.74
CA ASN A 39 0.52 -13.39 14.52
C ASN A 39 1.72 -13.68 15.43
N ALA A 40 1.80 -14.86 16.04
CA ALA A 40 2.96 -15.28 16.80
C ALA A 40 4.22 -15.32 15.93
N VAL A 41 4.11 -15.80 14.68
CA VAL A 41 5.22 -15.80 13.71
C VAL A 41 5.67 -14.38 13.37
N VAL A 42 4.72 -13.45 13.18
CA VAL A 42 5.03 -12.03 12.89
C VAL A 42 5.78 -11.39 14.06
N ASN A 43 5.30 -11.56 15.28
CA ASN A 43 5.93 -11.01 16.47
C ASN A 43 7.35 -11.58 16.68
N GLN A 44 7.54 -12.90 16.55
CA GLN A 44 8.85 -13.53 16.58
C GLN A 44 9.79 -13.01 15.48
N TRP A 45 9.24 -12.75 14.28
CA TRP A 45 10.01 -12.19 13.19
C TRP A 45 10.49 -10.77 13.52
N ILE A 46 9.61 -9.92 14.09
CA ILE A 46 9.96 -8.55 14.51
C ILE A 46 11.05 -8.61 15.59
N GLU A 47 10.82 -9.35 16.67
CA GLU A 47 11.76 -9.51 17.76
C GLU A 47 13.15 -9.97 17.28
N LYS A 48 13.18 -10.94 16.36
CA LYS A 48 14.44 -11.46 15.81
C LYS A 48 15.15 -10.47 14.88
N LYS A 49 14.38 -9.67 14.10
CA LYS A 49 14.96 -8.83 13.04
C LYS A 49 15.33 -7.42 13.52
N PHE A 50 14.69 -6.95 14.57
CA PHE A 50 14.99 -5.64 15.14
C PHE A 50 15.69 -5.70 16.51
N ALA A 51 16.19 -6.87 16.90
CA ALA A 51 16.95 -7.02 18.13
C ALA A 51 18.25 -6.22 18.12
N LYS A 52 18.73 -5.88 19.31
CA LYS A 52 20.05 -5.25 19.48
C LYS A 52 21.16 -6.12 18.88
N ASN A 53 22.15 -5.51 18.25
CA ASN A 53 23.30 -6.17 17.61
C ASN A 53 22.93 -7.09 16.42
N THR A 54 21.75 -6.96 15.85
CA THR A 54 21.35 -7.63 14.60
C THR A 54 21.47 -6.69 13.41
N ILE A 55 21.50 -7.25 12.20
CA ILE A 55 21.33 -6.50 10.98
C ILE A 55 19.82 -6.38 10.75
N PRO A 56 19.25 -5.15 10.76
CA PRO A 56 17.82 -4.95 10.56
C PRO A 56 17.41 -5.30 9.11
N PRO A 57 16.10 -5.50 8.83
CA PRO A 57 15.61 -5.87 7.50
C PRO A 57 15.51 -4.66 6.55
N PHE A 58 16.41 -3.70 6.68
CA PHE A 58 16.58 -2.56 5.79
C PHE A 58 18.06 -2.26 5.61
N SER A 59 18.41 -1.53 4.57
CA SER A 59 19.80 -1.15 4.31
C SER A 59 19.93 0.22 3.68
N PHE A 60 21.11 0.78 3.74
CA PHE A 60 21.49 2.03 3.08
C PHE A 60 23.01 2.11 2.94
N ILE A 61 23.47 2.99 2.08
CA ILE A 61 24.88 3.34 1.99
C ILE A 61 25.08 4.68 2.70
N TYR A 62 26.07 4.76 3.55
CA TYR A 62 26.43 5.96 4.30
C TYR A 62 27.92 6.23 4.21
N ASN A 63 28.29 7.39 3.68
CA ASN A 63 29.69 7.73 3.42
C ASN A 63 30.43 6.63 2.64
N GLY A 64 29.79 6.10 1.59
CA GLY A 64 30.32 5.04 0.73
C GLY A 64 30.37 3.63 1.36
N LYS A 65 29.86 3.42 2.58
CA LYS A 65 29.86 2.12 3.25
C LYS A 65 28.43 1.58 3.40
N HIS A 66 28.26 0.27 3.18
CA HIS A 66 27.00 -0.40 3.36
C HIS A 66 26.64 -0.57 4.84
N SER A 67 25.38 -0.31 5.19
CA SER A 67 24.92 -0.24 6.58
C SER A 67 25.11 -1.54 7.38
N ASP A 68 25.10 -2.72 6.75
CA ASP A 68 25.32 -4.00 7.41
C ASP A 68 26.71 -4.12 8.06
N THR A 69 27.70 -3.34 7.57
CA THR A 69 29.06 -3.32 8.11
C THR A 69 29.18 -2.54 9.43
N PHE A 70 28.25 -1.65 9.72
CA PHE A 70 28.39 -0.75 10.89
C PHE A 70 27.13 -0.64 11.77
N ILE A 71 25.91 -0.77 11.24
CA ILE A 71 24.67 -0.43 11.97
C ILE A 71 24.48 -1.22 13.28
N LYS A 72 24.95 -2.48 13.32
CA LYS A 72 24.89 -3.31 14.53
C LYS A 72 25.73 -2.78 15.68
N ASN A 73 26.71 -1.91 15.38
CA ASN A 73 27.61 -1.29 16.36
C ASN A 73 27.14 0.10 16.80
N TRP A 74 26.09 0.64 16.20
CA TRP A 74 25.51 1.92 16.59
C TRP A 74 24.79 1.81 17.93
N ASP A 75 24.59 2.92 18.61
CA ASP A 75 23.73 2.96 19.77
C ASP A 75 22.31 2.54 19.37
N PHE A 76 21.76 1.68 20.19
CA PHE A 76 20.44 1.11 19.92
C PHE A 76 19.51 1.33 21.10
N THR A 77 18.30 1.82 20.82
CA THR A 77 17.23 1.90 21.81
C THR A 77 15.91 1.40 21.18
N GLU A 78 15.12 0.77 22.03
CA GLU A 78 13.75 0.35 21.71
C GLU A 78 12.79 1.06 22.66
N ARG A 79 11.67 1.53 22.11
CA ARG A 79 10.62 2.20 22.89
C ARG A 79 9.26 1.83 22.32
N GLU A 80 8.40 1.32 23.18
CA GLU A 80 6.99 1.20 22.89
C GLU A 80 6.31 2.58 22.84
N ARG A 81 5.30 2.68 22.00
CA ARG A 81 4.44 3.86 21.88
C ARG A 81 3.00 3.49 22.19
N THR A 82 2.23 4.46 22.67
CA THR A 82 0.78 4.31 22.70
C THR A 82 0.28 4.15 21.27
N PRO A 83 -0.37 3.02 20.93
CA PRO A 83 -0.82 2.79 19.57
C PRO A 83 -1.94 3.75 19.17
N SER A 84 -1.90 4.18 17.94
CA SER A 84 -2.98 4.98 17.32
C SER A 84 -4.24 4.15 17.04
N ASN A 85 -4.08 2.83 16.95
CA ASN A 85 -5.14 1.85 16.72
C ASN A 85 -5.12 0.81 17.85
N PRO A 86 -6.26 0.54 18.54
CA PRO A 86 -6.33 -0.42 19.64
C PRO A 86 -5.98 -1.86 19.22
N ASN A 87 -6.10 -2.19 17.93
CA ASN A 87 -5.77 -3.50 17.40
C ASN A 87 -4.31 -3.58 16.88
N SER A 88 -3.43 -2.71 17.36
CA SER A 88 -2.01 -2.72 16.97
C SER A 88 -1.10 -2.45 18.15
N ASN A 89 0.17 -2.83 18.00
CA ASN A 89 1.27 -2.46 18.88
C ASN A 89 2.24 -1.61 18.08
N GLU A 90 2.67 -0.48 18.65
CA GLU A 90 3.62 0.42 18.01
C GLU A 90 4.94 0.46 18.77
N SER A 91 6.05 0.32 18.05
CA SER A 91 7.40 0.39 18.60
C SER A 91 8.29 1.29 17.74
N VAL A 92 9.26 1.92 18.36
CA VAL A 92 10.31 2.70 17.70
C VAL A 92 11.67 2.12 18.03
N TYR A 93 12.34 1.62 17.01
CA TYR A 93 13.72 1.16 17.08
C TYR A 93 14.62 2.27 16.56
N THR A 94 15.56 2.71 17.38
CA THR A 94 16.45 3.84 17.07
C THR A 94 17.89 3.37 17.01
N TYR A 95 18.55 3.68 15.90
CA TYR A 95 19.96 3.46 15.65
C TYR A 95 20.66 4.82 15.54
N SER A 96 21.68 5.07 16.33
CA SER A 96 22.35 6.37 16.40
C SER A 96 23.85 6.24 16.21
N ASP A 97 24.39 6.98 15.26
CA ASP A 97 25.82 7.15 15.09
C ASP A 97 26.32 8.33 15.94
N LYS A 98 27.10 8.03 16.98
CA LYS A 98 27.68 9.07 17.86
C LYS A 98 28.66 10.01 17.14
N HIS A 99 29.29 9.56 16.06
CA HIS A 99 30.33 10.32 15.39
C HIS A 99 29.79 11.34 14.41
N SER A 100 28.79 10.97 13.63
CA SER A 100 28.24 11.84 12.59
C SER A 100 26.91 12.50 12.98
N GLY A 101 26.28 12.07 14.07
CA GLY A 101 24.97 12.55 14.50
C GLY A 101 23.81 12.05 13.67
N LEU A 102 24.03 11.10 12.73
CA LEU A 102 22.94 10.48 11.99
C LEU A 102 22.14 9.54 12.91
N VAL A 103 20.84 9.72 12.91
CA VAL A 103 19.89 8.89 13.65
C VAL A 103 18.90 8.27 12.67
N VAL A 104 18.76 6.95 12.71
CA VAL A 104 17.79 6.19 11.94
C VAL A 104 16.74 5.63 12.90
N ARG A 105 15.49 6.08 12.75
CA ARG A 105 14.35 5.55 13.53
C ARG A 105 13.49 4.69 12.63
N CYS A 106 13.24 3.46 13.05
CA CYS A 106 12.28 2.56 12.43
C CYS A 106 11.00 2.56 13.27
N LEU A 107 9.93 3.14 12.72
CA LEU A 107 8.61 3.18 13.36
C LEU A 107 7.84 1.95 12.87
N ILE A 108 7.57 1.02 13.76
CA ILE A 108 6.89 -0.24 13.46
C ILE A 108 5.49 -0.24 14.04
N THR A 109 4.54 -0.77 13.26
CA THR A 109 3.18 -1.12 13.69
C THR A 109 2.96 -2.60 13.40
N ALA A 110 2.73 -3.38 14.44
CA ALA A 110 2.32 -4.79 14.36
C ALA A 110 0.83 -4.90 14.67
N TYR A 111 0.08 -5.63 13.86
CA TYR A 111 -1.37 -5.76 14.01
C TYR A 111 -1.73 -7.01 14.84
N ASN A 112 -2.71 -6.87 15.73
CA ASN A 112 -3.14 -7.95 16.62
C ASN A 112 -4.22 -8.83 15.99
N ASP A 113 -4.99 -8.27 15.06
CA ASP A 113 -6.11 -8.90 14.37
C ASP A 113 -5.77 -9.39 12.96
N PHE A 114 -4.58 -9.07 12.46
CA PHE A 114 -4.06 -9.54 11.16
C PHE A 114 -2.57 -9.89 11.24
N PRO A 115 -2.10 -10.88 10.48
CA PRO A 115 -0.69 -11.25 10.41
C PRO A 115 0.13 -10.24 9.60
N ALA A 116 0.09 -8.99 10.02
CA ALA A 116 0.67 -7.86 9.31
C ALA A 116 1.63 -7.05 10.17
N VAL A 117 2.68 -6.56 9.55
CA VAL A 117 3.61 -5.58 10.12
C VAL A 117 3.89 -4.50 9.10
N GLU A 118 3.94 -3.27 9.57
CA GLU A 118 4.31 -2.11 8.78
C GLU A 118 5.44 -1.35 9.44
N TRP A 119 6.27 -0.72 8.63
CA TRP A 119 7.26 0.22 9.16
C TRP A 119 7.60 1.34 8.18
N THR A 120 8.12 2.41 8.75
CA THR A 120 8.70 3.55 8.03
C THR A 120 10.01 3.92 8.68
N LEU A 121 11.05 4.11 7.88
CA LEU A 121 12.31 4.64 8.38
C LEU A 121 12.29 6.17 8.33
N LYS A 122 12.89 6.79 9.36
CA LYS A 122 13.16 8.21 9.42
C LYS A 122 14.64 8.43 9.67
N PHE A 123 15.26 9.18 8.79
CA PHE A 123 16.68 9.57 8.89
C PHE A 123 16.72 11.03 9.35
N SER A 124 17.39 11.30 10.45
CA SER A 124 17.50 12.67 10.98
C SER A 124 18.95 12.99 11.35
N ASN A 125 19.33 14.24 11.11
CA ASN A 125 20.63 14.79 11.51
C ASN A 125 20.52 15.48 12.86
N ARG A 126 21.26 15.00 13.85
CA ARG A 126 21.32 15.57 15.22
C ARG A 126 22.63 16.31 15.49
N SER A 127 23.49 16.47 14.49
CA SER A 127 24.73 17.26 14.60
C SER A 127 24.54 18.70 14.12
N ASP A 128 25.54 19.54 14.39
CA ASP A 128 25.59 20.93 13.91
C ASP A 128 26.16 21.06 12.48
N ASN A 129 26.55 19.94 11.87
CA ASN A 129 27.13 19.89 10.53
C ASN A 129 26.21 19.05 9.62
N LYS A 130 26.31 19.26 8.30
CA LYS A 130 25.64 18.39 7.34
C LYS A 130 26.17 16.94 7.44
N THR A 131 25.32 15.98 7.23
CA THR A 131 25.74 14.57 7.21
C THR A 131 26.63 14.25 6.01
N PRO A 132 27.45 13.22 6.07
CA PRO A 132 27.89 12.49 4.88
C PRO A 132 26.73 12.09 3.97
N ILE A 133 27.05 11.68 2.73
CA ILE A 133 26.05 11.26 1.75
C ILE A 133 25.35 9.98 2.24
N ILE A 134 24.03 10.01 2.18
CA ILE A 134 23.11 8.86 2.37
C ILE A 134 22.59 8.49 0.99
N GLU A 135 22.73 7.24 0.60
CA GLU A 135 22.31 6.78 -0.72
C GLU A 135 21.79 5.34 -0.69
N ASN A 136 21.07 4.95 -1.75
CA ASN A 136 20.55 3.59 -1.94
C ASN A 136 19.79 3.05 -0.72
N VAL A 137 18.84 3.86 -0.21
CA VAL A 137 18.06 3.48 0.97
C VAL A 137 16.99 2.47 0.57
N ASN A 138 17.18 1.24 1.04
CA ASN A 138 16.22 0.15 0.94
C ASN A 138 15.38 0.13 2.21
N ALA A 139 14.13 0.55 2.13
CA ALA A 139 13.21 0.50 3.27
C ALA A 139 12.94 -0.96 3.72
N ILE A 140 13.10 -1.90 2.79
CA ILE A 140 13.27 -3.34 3.05
C ILE A 140 14.47 -3.87 2.26
N ASP A 141 15.30 -4.67 2.93
CA ASP A 141 16.38 -5.48 2.36
C ASP A 141 16.45 -6.78 3.16
N HIS A 142 15.75 -7.81 2.68
CA HIS A 142 15.58 -9.01 3.47
C HIS A 142 15.48 -10.28 2.62
N ILE A 143 15.94 -11.39 3.20
CA ILE A 143 15.81 -12.73 2.63
C ILE A 143 14.79 -13.51 3.46
N PHE A 144 13.71 -13.94 2.79
CA PHE A 144 12.69 -14.81 3.35
C PHE A 144 13.01 -16.27 3.01
N ASN A 145 12.79 -17.17 3.97
CA ASN A 145 13.06 -18.59 3.80
C ASN A 145 11.75 -19.38 3.83
N SER A 146 11.66 -20.39 3.00
CA SER A 146 10.60 -21.40 3.01
C SER A 146 11.10 -22.69 3.70
N ASN A 147 10.22 -23.40 4.37
CA ASN A 147 10.49 -24.70 4.94
C ASN A 147 10.42 -25.85 3.91
N LYS A 148 9.97 -25.55 2.68
CA LYS A 148 9.95 -26.47 1.55
C LYS A 148 10.81 -25.95 0.42
N THR A 149 11.42 -26.89 -0.30
CA THR A 149 12.16 -26.63 -1.53
C THR A 149 11.22 -26.43 -2.70
N GLY A 150 11.59 -25.54 -3.63
CA GLY A 150 10.85 -25.34 -4.86
C GLY A 150 10.97 -23.94 -5.44
N THR A 151 10.10 -23.63 -6.38
CA THR A 151 10.05 -22.34 -7.06
C THR A 151 9.12 -21.39 -6.32
N PHE A 152 9.58 -20.19 -6.04
CA PHE A 152 8.75 -19.09 -5.60
C PHE A 152 7.99 -18.50 -6.79
N ILE A 153 6.79 -18.01 -6.54
CA ILE A 153 5.93 -17.41 -7.57
C ILE A 153 5.63 -15.97 -7.18
N LEU A 154 5.88 -15.04 -8.11
CA LEU A 154 5.54 -13.63 -7.94
C LEU A 154 4.23 -13.34 -8.67
N HIS A 155 3.21 -12.91 -7.92
CA HIS A 155 1.96 -12.40 -8.45
C HIS A 155 1.93 -10.89 -8.29
N HIS A 156 1.81 -10.17 -9.40
CA HIS A 156 1.79 -8.71 -9.42
C HIS A 156 0.83 -8.20 -10.48
N ALA A 157 0.67 -6.89 -10.60
CA ALA A 157 -0.20 -6.29 -11.58
C ALA A 157 0.46 -5.10 -12.27
N LYS A 158 -0.01 -4.82 -13.47
CA LYS A 158 0.26 -3.58 -14.21
C LYS A 158 -0.22 -2.38 -13.39
N GLY A 159 0.41 -1.24 -13.56
CA GLY A 159 -0.11 0.03 -13.06
C GLY A 159 -1.26 0.58 -13.91
N CYS A 160 -1.61 1.85 -13.69
CA CYS A 160 -2.67 2.54 -14.39
C CYS A 160 -2.11 3.49 -15.45
N THR A 161 -2.57 3.32 -16.69
CA THR A 161 -2.30 4.20 -17.85
C THR A 161 -3.56 4.78 -18.47
N THR A 162 -4.73 4.54 -17.87
CA THR A 162 -6.08 4.86 -18.40
C THR A 162 -6.45 4.00 -19.62
N GLU A 163 -6.05 2.73 -19.59
CA GLU A 163 -6.32 1.75 -20.64
C GLU A 163 -7.13 0.55 -20.11
N ARG A 164 -7.70 -0.23 -21.03
CA ARG A 164 -8.42 -1.47 -20.66
C ARG A 164 -7.56 -2.51 -19.98
N SER A 165 -6.25 -2.45 -20.17
CA SER A 165 -5.26 -3.35 -19.57
C SER A 165 -4.78 -2.88 -18.20
N ASP A 166 -5.32 -1.80 -17.65
CA ASP A 166 -4.98 -1.35 -16.30
C ASP A 166 -5.23 -2.43 -15.25
N PHE A 167 -4.28 -2.55 -14.34
CA PHE A 167 -4.30 -3.55 -13.26
C PHE A 167 -4.32 -5.01 -13.75
N GLN A 168 -3.95 -5.26 -15.02
CA GLN A 168 -3.82 -6.63 -15.53
C GLN A 168 -2.88 -7.44 -14.64
N PRO A 169 -3.33 -8.63 -14.15
CA PRO A 169 -2.51 -9.47 -13.29
C PRO A 169 -1.46 -10.24 -14.10
N PHE A 170 -0.29 -10.43 -13.47
CA PHE A 170 0.80 -11.26 -13.96
C PHE A 170 1.21 -12.28 -12.91
N THR A 171 1.73 -13.39 -13.38
CA THR A 171 2.27 -14.47 -12.55
C THR A 171 3.61 -14.91 -13.13
N ASN A 172 4.66 -14.73 -12.37
CA ASN A 172 6.02 -15.05 -12.77
C ASN A 172 6.60 -16.13 -11.84
N LYS A 173 7.01 -17.26 -12.40
CA LYS A 173 7.87 -18.21 -11.68
C LYS A 173 9.25 -17.58 -11.56
N LEU A 174 9.77 -17.46 -10.34
CA LEU A 174 11.09 -16.90 -10.12
C LEU A 174 12.16 -17.93 -10.51
N GLU A 175 13.20 -17.46 -11.16
CA GLU A 175 14.35 -18.27 -11.53
C GLU A 175 15.52 -17.96 -10.58
N ILE A 176 16.24 -18.99 -10.14
CA ILE A 176 17.39 -18.83 -9.25
C ILE A 176 18.42 -17.91 -9.89
N GLY A 177 18.85 -16.91 -9.15
CA GLY A 177 19.85 -15.94 -9.57
C GLY A 177 19.37 -14.85 -10.52
N LYS A 178 18.11 -14.91 -11.03
CA LYS A 178 17.52 -13.84 -11.83
C LYS A 178 16.66 -12.93 -10.97
N SER A 179 16.73 -11.62 -11.22
CA SER A 179 15.91 -10.60 -10.58
C SER A 179 14.69 -10.25 -11.41
N VAL A 180 13.56 -10.03 -10.71
CA VAL A 180 12.40 -9.32 -11.25
C VAL A 180 12.40 -7.93 -10.65
N TYR A 181 12.66 -6.93 -11.48
CA TYR A 181 12.68 -5.53 -11.07
C TYR A 181 11.37 -4.84 -11.43
N MET A 182 10.73 -4.22 -10.46
CA MET A 182 9.47 -3.51 -10.62
C MET A 182 9.65 -2.06 -10.19
N THR A 183 9.09 -1.14 -10.97
CA THR A 183 9.04 0.29 -10.67
C THR A 183 7.91 0.92 -11.47
N PRO A 184 7.20 1.94 -10.95
CA PRO A 184 6.19 2.66 -11.72
C PRO A 184 6.82 3.61 -12.73
N ASP A 185 6.08 3.92 -13.78
CA ASP A 185 6.41 4.98 -14.72
C ASP A 185 5.90 6.34 -14.24
N GLY A 186 6.46 7.42 -14.78
CA GLY A 186 5.91 8.78 -14.68
C GLY A 186 5.88 9.38 -13.28
N GLY A 187 6.64 8.85 -12.32
CA GLY A 187 6.77 9.42 -10.98
C GLY A 187 5.55 9.27 -10.07
N ARG A 188 4.53 8.52 -10.48
CA ARG A 188 3.34 8.20 -9.68
C ARG A 188 3.44 6.78 -9.14
N SER A 189 2.99 6.56 -7.90
CA SER A 189 3.10 5.27 -7.21
C SER A 189 2.48 4.08 -7.96
N SER A 190 1.42 4.31 -8.71
CA SER A 190 0.72 3.30 -9.52
C SER A 190 0.60 3.68 -10.99
N GLY A 191 1.38 4.66 -11.45
CA GLY A 191 1.37 5.10 -12.84
C GLY A 191 2.17 4.19 -13.76
N GLY A 192 1.78 4.14 -15.04
CA GLY A 192 2.52 3.47 -16.08
C GLY A 192 2.30 1.97 -16.19
N ASN A 193 3.08 1.35 -17.06
CA ASN A 193 2.89 -0.04 -17.48
C ASN A 193 3.61 -1.06 -16.58
N LEU A 194 4.53 -0.65 -15.71
CA LEU A 194 5.48 -1.58 -15.12
C LEU A 194 4.99 -2.23 -13.84
N ALA A 195 4.45 -1.47 -12.88
CA ALA A 195 4.11 -2.06 -11.60
C ALA A 195 2.99 -1.34 -10.83
N PHE A 196 2.22 -2.12 -10.12
CA PHE A 196 1.30 -1.68 -9.08
C PHE A 196 1.95 -1.94 -7.70
N PRO A 197 1.85 -1.05 -6.70
CA PRO A 197 2.64 -1.15 -5.46
C PRO A 197 2.17 -2.24 -4.49
N PHE A 198 1.46 -3.24 -4.99
CA PHE A 198 0.97 -4.40 -4.25
C PHE A 198 1.31 -5.67 -5.02
N PHE A 199 1.98 -6.60 -4.38
CA PHE A 199 2.33 -7.88 -4.99
C PHE A 199 2.40 -9.00 -3.95
N ASN A 200 2.36 -10.25 -4.40
CA ASN A 200 2.41 -11.43 -3.54
C ASN A 200 3.58 -12.31 -3.95
N ILE A 201 4.42 -12.67 -3.01
CA ILE A 201 5.48 -13.66 -3.14
C ILE A 201 4.96 -14.95 -2.50
N GLU A 202 4.56 -15.91 -3.32
CA GLU A 202 4.09 -17.22 -2.90
C GLU A 202 5.27 -18.20 -2.80
N SER A 203 5.39 -18.88 -1.66
CA SER A 203 6.42 -19.88 -1.42
C SER A 203 5.96 -21.29 -1.82
N PRO A 204 6.87 -22.26 -2.00
CA PRO A 204 6.50 -23.65 -2.29
C PRO A 204 5.70 -24.35 -1.17
N ALA A 205 5.50 -23.71 -0.03
CA ALA A 205 4.87 -24.27 1.16
C ALA A 205 3.36 -23.93 1.31
N ASN A 206 2.71 -23.42 0.28
CA ASN A 206 1.33 -22.90 0.31
C ASN A 206 1.17 -21.79 1.36
N GLU A 207 2.16 -20.94 1.45
CA GLU A 207 2.21 -19.73 2.26
C GLU A 207 2.91 -18.64 1.48
N GLY A 208 2.81 -17.40 1.92
CA GLY A 208 3.47 -16.32 1.22
C GLY A 208 3.38 -14.99 1.95
N ILE A 209 3.80 -13.97 1.26
CA ILE A 209 3.89 -12.60 1.78
C ILE A 209 3.25 -11.66 0.76
N MET A 210 2.14 -11.02 1.15
CA MET A 210 1.68 -9.84 0.45
C MET A 210 2.57 -8.66 0.84
N VAL A 211 3.06 -7.94 -0.13
CA VAL A 211 3.90 -6.76 0.05
C VAL A 211 3.16 -5.53 -0.46
N ALA A 212 3.15 -4.47 0.33
CA ALA A 212 2.67 -3.17 -0.11
C ALA A 212 3.73 -2.10 0.12
N ILE A 213 3.90 -1.22 -0.89
CA ILE A 213 4.87 -0.13 -0.85
C ILE A 213 4.11 1.20 -0.80
N GLY A 214 4.07 1.81 0.38
CA GLY A 214 3.36 3.07 0.64
C GLY A 214 4.23 4.28 0.33
N TRP A 215 4.31 4.66 -0.94
CA TRP A 215 5.03 5.83 -1.41
C TRP A 215 4.25 6.56 -2.49
N THR A 216 4.21 7.87 -2.43
CA THR A 216 3.49 8.70 -3.41
C THR A 216 4.28 8.97 -4.69
N GLY A 217 5.60 8.76 -4.64
CA GLY A 217 6.51 8.94 -5.77
C GLY A 217 7.00 7.63 -6.36
N LYS A 218 8.13 7.69 -7.03
CA LYS A 218 8.75 6.55 -7.70
C LYS A 218 9.47 5.64 -6.71
N TRP A 219 8.99 4.43 -6.56
CA TRP A 219 9.56 3.35 -5.76
C TRP A 219 10.17 2.28 -6.67
N TYR A 220 10.90 1.36 -6.10
CA TYR A 220 11.28 0.12 -6.78
C TYR A 220 11.13 -1.09 -5.87
N ALA A 221 11.02 -2.26 -6.47
CA ALA A 221 11.19 -3.54 -5.81
C ALA A 221 12.04 -4.46 -6.69
N ASP A 222 13.01 -5.10 -6.09
CA ASP A 222 13.87 -6.12 -6.70
C ASP A 222 13.65 -7.43 -5.95
N ILE A 223 13.14 -8.44 -6.66
CA ILE A 223 12.80 -9.75 -6.13
C ILE A 223 13.66 -10.81 -6.81
N GLN A 224 14.43 -11.57 -6.04
CA GLN A 224 15.32 -12.59 -6.57
C GLN A 224 15.21 -13.88 -5.77
N GLN A 225 14.89 -15.00 -6.43
CA GLN A 225 15.08 -16.31 -5.80
C GLN A 225 16.57 -16.60 -5.70
N LYS A 226 17.06 -16.81 -4.47
CA LYS A 226 18.49 -17.00 -4.19
C LYS A 226 18.90 -18.46 -4.35
N ASP A 227 18.03 -19.35 -3.91
CA ASP A 227 18.14 -20.79 -3.98
C ASP A 227 16.75 -21.44 -3.95
N ASP A 228 16.65 -22.77 -3.81
CA ASP A 228 15.38 -23.49 -3.78
C ASP A 228 14.53 -23.30 -2.52
N LYS A 229 15.03 -22.54 -1.52
CA LYS A 229 14.38 -22.28 -0.23
C LYS A 229 14.29 -20.82 0.13
N SER A 230 14.90 -19.93 -0.64
CA SER A 230 14.99 -18.53 -0.22
C SER A 230 14.74 -17.53 -1.36
N VAL A 231 14.09 -16.42 -1.01
CA VAL A 231 13.82 -15.29 -1.89
C VAL A 231 14.26 -14.00 -1.21
N ALA A 232 15.02 -13.19 -1.92
CA ALA A 232 15.41 -11.85 -1.49
C ALA A 232 14.40 -10.83 -2.01
N LEU A 233 14.10 -9.84 -1.17
CA LEU A 233 13.31 -8.66 -1.51
C LEU A 233 14.07 -7.41 -1.09
N LYS A 234 14.29 -6.50 -2.04
CA LYS A 234 14.75 -5.13 -1.79
C LYS A 234 13.73 -4.15 -2.32
N SER A 235 13.43 -3.11 -1.55
CA SER A 235 12.55 -2.04 -2.00
C SER A 235 12.84 -0.73 -1.26
N GLY A 236 12.69 0.37 -1.98
CA GLY A 236 12.88 1.71 -1.46
C GLY A 236 12.46 2.79 -2.47
N MET A 237 12.98 3.98 -2.32
CA MET A 237 12.90 5.03 -3.34
C MET A 237 13.84 4.66 -4.49
N GLU A 238 13.40 4.85 -5.73
CA GLU A 238 14.17 4.40 -6.91
C GLU A 238 15.58 5.00 -6.97
N ARG A 239 15.71 6.27 -6.68
CA ARG A 239 17.00 6.96 -6.65
C ARG A 239 17.04 7.88 -5.46
N MET A 240 17.91 7.59 -4.54
CA MET A 240 18.15 8.45 -3.39
C MET A 240 19.64 8.63 -3.19
N GLN A 241 20.10 9.87 -3.26
CA GLN A 241 21.44 10.30 -2.91
C GLN A 241 21.37 11.71 -2.40
N LEU A 242 21.58 11.92 -1.11
CA LEU A 242 21.47 13.21 -0.45
C LEU A 242 22.29 13.26 0.85
N PHE A 243 22.44 14.44 1.40
CA PHE A 243 22.85 14.68 2.78
C PHE A 243 21.75 15.45 3.52
N LEU A 244 21.78 15.43 4.83
CA LEU A 244 20.87 16.18 5.68
C LEU A 244 21.59 17.35 6.32
N TYR A 245 21.01 18.55 6.25
CA TYR A 245 21.43 19.67 7.06
C TYR A 245 21.12 19.46 8.55
N PRO A 246 21.70 20.24 9.47
CA PRO A 246 21.35 20.17 10.88
C PRO A 246 19.84 20.25 11.11
N GLN A 247 19.32 19.36 11.96
CA GLN A 247 17.90 19.23 12.32
C GLN A 247 16.95 18.77 11.20
N GLU A 248 17.45 18.49 10.01
CA GLU A 248 16.62 17.91 8.94
C GLU A 248 16.27 16.46 9.21
N GLU A 249 15.07 16.09 8.77
CA GLU A 249 14.56 14.72 8.80
C GLU A 249 13.89 14.38 7.47
N ILE A 250 14.16 13.18 6.98
CA ILE A 250 13.47 12.58 5.84
C ILE A 250 12.85 11.25 6.24
N ARG A 251 11.85 10.81 5.49
CA ARG A 251 11.25 9.48 5.63
C ARG A 251 11.37 8.65 4.37
N THR A 252 11.32 7.35 4.53
CA THR A 252 11.26 6.37 3.44
C THR A 252 9.82 6.02 3.05
N PRO A 253 9.62 5.24 1.98
CA PRO A 253 8.39 4.49 1.79
C PRO A 253 8.02 3.71 3.05
N ARG A 254 6.70 3.58 3.31
CA ARG A 254 6.18 2.61 4.26
C ARG A 254 6.20 1.24 3.62
N ILE A 255 6.72 0.27 4.30
CA ILE A 255 6.65 -1.14 3.89
C ILE A 255 5.58 -1.81 4.72
N CYS A 256 4.71 -2.57 4.06
CA CYS A 256 3.77 -3.48 4.70
C CYS A 256 4.11 -4.90 4.25
N LEU A 257 4.28 -5.80 5.22
CA LEU A 257 4.34 -7.23 5.00
C LEU A 257 3.12 -7.86 5.65
N PHE A 258 2.36 -8.61 4.86
CA PHE A 258 1.23 -9.38 5.33
C PHE A 258 1.51 -10.86 5.06
N PHE A 259 1.70 -11.63 6.11
CA PHE A 259 1.99 -13.06 5.99
C PHE A 259 0.70 -13.86 5.85
N TRP A 260 0.69 -14.85 4.97
CA TRP A 260 -0.48 -15.68 4.77
C TRP A 260 -0.09 -17.16 4.64
N LYS A 261 -1.02 -18.02 5.02
CA LYS A 261 -0.95 -19.46 4.82
C LYS A 261 -2.35 -19.98 4.48
N GLY A 262 -2.46 -20.84 3.49
CA GLY A 262 -3.75 -21.34 3.04
C GLY A 262 -3.63 -22.32 1.90
N GLU A 263 -4.77 -22.66 1.29
CA GLU A 263 -4.83 -23.63 0.19
C GLU A 263 -4.23 -23.06 -1.10
N ASP A 264 -4.40 -21.76 -1.32
CA ASP A 264 -3.88 -21.08 -2.50
C ASP A 264 -3.63 -19.57 -2.21
N ARG A 265 -3.08 -18.88 -3.20
CA ARG A 265 -2.80 -17.44 -3.14
C ARG A 265 -4.03 -16.57 -2.85
N MET A 266 -5.24 -17.00 -3.22
CA MET A 266 -6.47 -16.22 -3.01
C MET A 266 -6.79 -16.08 -1.53
N THR A 267 -6.36 -17.02 -0.70
CA THR A 267 -6.40 -16.89 0.77
C THR A 267 -5.68 -15.62 1.21
N GLY A 268 -4.43 -15.44 0.77
CA GLY A 268 -3.62 -14.25 1.07
C GLY A 268 -4.24 -12.96 0.51
N HIS A 269 -4.67 -12.97 -0.75
CA HIS A 269 -5.29 -11.80 -1.39
C HIS A 269 -6.56 -11.36 -0.66
N ASN A 270 -7.45 -12.28 -0.31
CA ASN A 270 -8.71 -11.96 0.37
C ASN A 270 -8.49 -11.47 1.81
N GLN A 271 -7.55 -12.07 2.53
CA GLN A 271 -7.17 -11.61 3.87
C GLN A 271 -6.54 -10.22 3.83
N PHE A 272 -5.64 -9.97 2.88
CA PHE A 272 -5.04 -8.65 2.69
C PHE A 272 -6.06 -7.56 2.35
N ARG A 273 -7.05 -7.87 1.50
CA ARG A 273 -8.17 -6.94 1.22
C ARG A 273 -8.95 -6.59 2.49
N ARG A 274 -9.24 -7.57 3.36
CA ARG A 274 -9.90 -7.33 4.66
C ARG A 274 -9.04 -6.46 5.57
N PHE A 275 -7.73 -6.70 5.60
CA PHE A 275 -6.77 -5.88 6.33
C PHE A 275 -6.79 -4.42 5.88
N VAL A 276 -6.71 -4.19 4.57
CA VAL A 276 -6.79 -2.83 3.99
C VAL A 276 -8.11 -2.14 4.35
N LEU A 277 -9.23 -2.86 4.28
CA LEU A 277 -10.54 -2.33 4.67
C LEU A 277 -10.60 -1.96 6.15
N ALA A 278 -10.01 -2.78 7.02
CA ALA A 278 -10.04 -2.57 8.47
C ALA A 278 -9.13 -1.42 8.94
N HIS A 279 -7.94 -1.30 8.34
CA HIS A 279 -6.88 -0.43 8.88
C HIS A 279 -6.46 0.73 7.97
N HIS A 280 -6.74 0.67 6.67
CA HIS A 280 -6.29 1.66 5.67
C HIS A 280 -7.41 2.37 4.93
N THR A 281 -8.66 1.97 5.16
CA THR A 281 -9.81 2.68 4.61
C THR A 281 -10.13 3.89 5.49
N ARG A 282 -10.32 5.06 4.85
CA ARG A 282 -10.77 6.25 5.56
C ARG A 282 -12.09 5.99 6.27
N THR A 283 -12.15 6.34 7.53
CA THR A 283 -13.37 6.29 8.32
C THR A 283 -13.90 7.70 8.62
N ILE A 284 -15.22 7.83 8.69
CA ILE A 284 -15.92 9.01 9.17
C ILE A 284 -16.82 8.51 10.29
N ASP A 285 -16.71 9.11 11.48
CA ASP A 285 -17.46 8.69 12.69
C ASP A 285 -17.35 7.19 12.99
N GLY A 286 -16.13 6.63 12.81
CA GLY A 286 -15.82 5.21 13.06
C GLY A 286 -16.38 4.22 12.03
N LYS A 287 -17.00 4.70 10.95
CA LYS A 287 -17.50 3.86 9.85
C LYS A 287 -16.67 4.08 8.59
N PRO A 288 -16.43 3.04 7.78
CA PRO A 288 -15.80 3.21 6.48
C PRO A 288 -16.52 4.28 5.67
N SER A 289 -15.76 5.24 5.10
CA SER A 289 -16.38 6.30 4.32
C SER A 289 -16.99 5.72 3.05
N ARG A 290 -18.26 6.07 2.81
CA ARG A 290 -18.90 5.77 1.54
C ARG A 290 -18.26 6.64 0.45
N LEU A 291 -17.92 6.03 -0.67
CA LEU A 291 -17.51 6.78 -1.85
C LEU A 291 -18.76 7.44 -2.47
N PRO A 292 -18.73 8.77 -2.73
CA PRO A 292 -19.84 9.42 -3.39
C PRO A 292 -19.97 8.94 -4.83
N MET A 293 -21.19 8.83 -5.33
CA MET A 293 -21.43 8.66 -6.75
C MET A 293 -21.02 9.93 -7.47
N SER A 294 -20.01 9.85 -8.31
CA SER A 294 -19.47 11.00 -9.04
C SER A 294 -19.71 10.90 -10.54
N ALA A 295 -19.88 12.03 -11.17
CA ALA A 295 -19.91 12.17 -12.61
C ALA A 295 -18.86 13.17 -13.08
N PHE A 296 -18.33 12.90 -14.26
CA PHE A 296 -17.27 13.67 -14.87
C PHE A 296 -17.86 14.73 -15.80
N LEU A 297 -17.49 15.98 -15.63
CA LEU A 297 -17.99 17.11 -16.44
C LEU A 297 -17.02 17.55 -17.53
N SER A 298 -15.81 17.06 -17.54
CA SER A 298 -14.85 17.42 -18.58
C SER A 298 -15.26 16.83 -19.92
N ARG A 299 -14.97 17.57 -20.99
CA ARG A 299 -15.24 17.15 -22.35
C ARG A 299 -13.95 16.71 -23.02
N GLY A 300 -13.78 15.41 -23.15
CA GLY A 300 -12.82 14.84 -24.07
C GLY A 300 -13.47 14.56 -25.42
N GLY A 301 -12.74 14.68 -26.50
CA GLY A 301 -13.28 14.39 -27.83
C GLY A 301 -12.31 14.69 -28.95
N PRO A 302 -12.64 14.29 -30.19
CA PRO A 302 -11.80 14.61 -31.32
C PRO A 302 -11.71 16.12 -31.54
N SER A 303 -10.51 16.56 -31.93
CA SER A 303 -10.23 17.93 -32.33
C SER A 303 -11.34 18.51 -33.26
N PRO A 304 -11.74 19.78 -33.14
CA PRO A 304 -11.06 20.82 -32.35
C PRO A 304 -11.58 20.95 -30.90
N CYS A 305 -12.49 20.11 -30.46
CA CYS A 305 -13.21 20.26 -29.21
C CYS A 305 -12.64 19.36 -28.13
N ASN A 306 -11.82 19.91 -27.28
CA ASN A 306 -11.26 19.23 -26.09
C ASN A 306 -11.62 20.02 -24.81
N GLU A 307 -11.17 19.54 -23.68
CA GLU A 307 -11.42 20.16 -22.37
C GLU A 307 -10.91 21.60 -22.27
N PHE A 308 -9.80 21.96 -22.93
CA PHE A 308 -9.26 23.31 -22.91
C PHE A 308 -10.01 24.31 -23.78
N THR A 309 -10.80 23.84 -24.73
CA THR A 309 -11.53 24.70 -25.69
C THR A 309 -13.03 24.64 -25.51
N CYS A 310 -13.58 23.49 -25.17
CA CYS A 310 -15.03 23.25 -25.17
C CYS A 310 -15.66 23.12 -23.78
N LEU A 311 -14.87 22.99 -22.72
CA LEU A 311 -15.40 23.02 -21.38
C LEU A 311 -15.75 24.44 -20.99
N THR A 312 -17.05 24.71 -20.91
CA THR A 312 -17.61 26.01 -20.54
C THR A 312 -18.69 25.83 -19.48
N GLU A 313 -19.04 26.89 -18.77
CA GLU A 313 -20.15 26.92 -17.81
C GLU A 313 -21.45 26.42 -18.45
N ASN A 314 -21.80 26.90 -19.65
CA ASN A 314 -23.00 26.46 -20.36
C ASN A 314 -22.98 24.95 -20.65
N TYR A 315 -21.84 24.41 -21.06
CA TYR A 315 -21.68 22.96 -21.26
C TYR A 315 -21.88 22.18 -19.97
N ALA A 316 -21.28 22.64 -18.87
CA ALA A 316 -21.39 21.99 -17.55
C ALA A 316 -22.86 21.99 -17.07
N LEU A 317 -23.54 23.15 -17.14
CA LEU A 317 -24.93 23.28 -16.76
C LEU A 317 -25.84 22.39 -17.60
N ALA A 318 -25.67 22.40 -18.92
CA ALA A 318 -26.44 21.57 -19.85
C ALA A 318 -26.21 20.06 -19.56
N THR A 319 -25.00 19.67 -19.17
CA THR A 319 -24.69 18.30 -18.79
C THR A 319 -25.41 17.90 -17.50
N ILE A 320 -25.40 18.76 -16.48
CA ILE A 320 -26.13 18.53 -15.22
C ILE A 320 -27.62 18.36 -15.47
N GLU A 321 -28.23 19.24 -16.26
CA GLU A 321 -29.65 19.14 -16.61
C GLU A 321 -29.97 17.84 -17.36
N ARG A 322 -29.07 17.39 -18.25
CA ARG A 322 -29.23 16.10 -18.94
C ARG A 322 -29.23 14.92 -18.00
N PHE A 323 -28.32 14.90 -17.01
CA PHE A 323 -28.31 13.88 -15.95
C PHE A 323 -29.65 13.86 -15.18
N LYS A 324 -30.17 15.03 -14.80
CA LYS A 324 -31.49 15.16 -14.15
C LYS A 324 -32.62 14.60 -15.00
N GLN A 325 -32.65 14.92 -16.31
CA GLN A 325 -33.67 14.42 -17.24
C GLN A 325 -33.73 12.91 -17.33
N PHE A 326 -32.56 12.23 -17.18
CA PHE A 326 -32.47 10.77 -17.12
C PHE A 326 -32.66 10.18 -15.72
N GLY A 327 -32.99 10.98 -14.72
CA GLY A 327 -33.15 10.54 -13.33
C GLY A 327 -31.84 10.11 -12.66
N ILE A 328 -30.68 10.49 -13.21
CA ILE A 328 -29.37 10.20 -12.66
C ILE A 328 -28.92 11.40 -11.83
N VAL A 329 -28.80 11.23 -10.51
CA VAL A 329 -28.42 12.31 -9.59
C VAL A 329 -27.10 11.96 -8.89
N PRO A 330 -25.94 12.31 -9.49
CA PRO A 330 -24.65 12.15 -8.83
C PRO A 330 -24.57 13.04 -7.59
N GLU A 331 -23.83 12.58 -6.58
CA GLU A 331 -23.55 13.36 -5.36
C GLU A 331 -22.46 14.42 -5.62
N VAL A 332 -21.57 14.14 -6.60
CA VAL A 332 -20.48 15.03 -6.99
C VAL A 332 -20.35 15.06 -8.51
N PHE A 333 -20.33 16.28 -9.06
CA PHE A 333 -19.79 16.53 -10.38
C PHE A 333 -18.35 17.06 -10.24
N TRP A 334 -17.41 16.48 -10.94
CA TRP A 334 -16.05 16.97 -10.91
C TRP A 334 -15.53 17.37 -12.27
N VAL A 335 -14.80 18.46 -12.29
CA VAL A 335 -14.17 19.04 -13.47
C VAL A 335 -12.69 18.79 -13.40
N ASP A 336 -12.10 18.20 -14.45
CA ASP A 336 -10.68 17.90 -14.51
C ASP A 336 -9.86 19.13 -14.88
N ALA A 337 -9.60 19.32 -16.14
CA ALA A 337 -8.81 20.43 -16.64
C ALA A 337 -9.67 21.41 -17.47
N GLY A 338 -9.08 22.55 -17.86
CA GLY A 338 -9.69 23.49 -18.79
C GLY A 338 -10.64 24.52 -18.17
N TRP A 339 -10.92 24.50 -16.87
CA TRP A 339 -11.72 25.50 -16.18
C TRP A 339 -10.96 26.80 -15.85
N TYR A 340 -9.64 26.73 -15.80
CA TYR A 340 -8.74 27.88 -15.62
C TYR A 340 -8.34 28.48 -16.98
N PHE A 341 -7.75 29.67 -16.98
CA PHE A 341 -7.19 30.25 -18.19
C PHE A 341 -6.01 29.40 -18.68
N CYS A 342 -6.15 28.74 -19.79
CA CYS A 342 -5.20 27.77 -20.32
C CYS A 342 -4.76 28.02 -21.78
N ASP A 343 -5.30 29.05 -22.43
CA ASP A 343 -4.95 29.41 -23.81
C ASP A 343 -5.00 28.23 -24.81
N GLY A 344 -5.95 27.33 -24.59
CA GLY A 344 -6.19 26.15 -25.44
C GLY A 344 -5.24 24.96 -25.23
N ASP A 345 -4.34 24.98 -24.27
CA ASP A 345 -3.36 23.94 -23.97
C ASP A 345 -3.08 23.84 -22.45
N TRP A 346 -2.08 23.06 -22.06
CA TRP A 346 -1.65 22.85 -20.67
C TRP A 346 -0.92 24.04 -20.03
N HIS A 347 -0.92 25.20 -20.67
CA HIS A 347 -0.38 26.44 -20.12
C HIS A 347 -1.17 26.86 -18.87
N ASN A 348 -0.49 27.47 -17.94
CA ASN A 348 -1.07 28.00 -16.70
C ASN A 348 -1.74 26.97 -15.77
N VAL A 349 -1.46 25.67 -15.95
CA VAL A 349 -1.88 24.63 -15.00
C VAL A 349 -1.32 24.97 -13.62
N GLY A 350 -2.18 24.97 -12.59
CA GLY A 350 -1.81 25.31 -11.22
C GLY A 350 -2.08 26.75 -10.81
N THR A 351 -2.56 27.62 -11.68
CA THR A 351 -2.98 28.99 -11.32
C THR A 351 -4.20 29.01 -10.41
N TRP A 352 -5.08 27.98 -10.53
CA TRP A 352 -6.32 27.83 -9.76
C TRP A 352 -7.28 29.01 -9.87
N VAL A 353 -7.18 29.76 -10.98
CA VAL A 353 -8.03 30.90 -11.28
C VAL A 353 -8.99 30.53 -12.42
N PRO A 354 -10.32 30.55 -12.19
CA PRO A 354 -11.29 30.28 -13.24
C PRO A 354 -11.16 31.23 -14.44
N ASP A 355 -11.25 30.70 -15.63
CA ASP A 355 -11.31 31.49 -16.86
C ASP A 355 -12.64 32.24 -16.92
N LYS A 356 -12.61 33.58 -16.81
CA LYS A 356 -13.80 34.43 -16.77
C LYS A 356 -14.59 34.45 -18.08
N VAL A 357 -13.98 34.08 -19.19
CA VAL A 357 -14.67 33.97 -20.49
C VAL A 357 -15.50 32.70 -20.55
N ARG A 358 -14.95 31.58 -20.11
CA ARG A 358 -15.64 30.28 -20.17
C ARG A 358 -16.50 30.00 -18.94
N PHE A 359 -16.16 30.57 -17.80
CA PHE A 359 -16.88 30.46 -16.52
C PHE A 359 -17.10 31.86 -15.92
N PRO A 360 -18.03 32.67 -16.52
CA PRO A 360 -18.24 34.05 -16.09
C PRO A 360 -18.70 34.17 -14.64
N HIS A 361 -19.45 33.19 -14.13
CA HIS A 361 -19.92 33.16 -12.73
C HIS A 361 -19.02 32.36 -11.82
N GLY A 362 -17.90 31.80 -12.32
CA GLY A 362 -16.98 30.96 -11.56
C GLY A 362 -17.42 29.51 -11.44
N LEU A 363 -16.96 28.83 -10.38
CA LEU A 363 -17.20 27.40 -10.17
C LEU A 363 -18.08 27.13 -8.92
N LYS A 364 -18.78 28.13 -8.41
CA LYS A 364 -19.65 28.02 -7.22
C LYS A 364 -21.07 27.64 -7.59
#